data_6ee3f89205c648400ef22378ea69598d
#
_entry.id   6ee3f89205c648400ef22378ea69598d
#
_cell.length_a   1.000
_cell.length_b   1.000
_cell.length_c   1.000
_cell.angle_alpha   90.00
_cell.angle_beta   90.00
_cell.angle_gamma   90.00
#
_symmetry.space_group_name_H-M   'P 1'
#
loop_
_entity.id
_entity.type
_entity.pdbx_description
1 polymer ?
#
loop_
_entity_poly.entity_id
_entity_poly.type
_entity_poly.pdbx_seq_one_letter_code
_entity_poly.pdbx_strand_id
1 'polypeptide(L)'
;MNTLADPHGLHIEVAGEGAPLVLLHGWAMHGGVFAALRERLQTQRALYLVDLPGHGLSRDCSLPLAIDPVVDALVDVLPPAPWLGWSLGGLFALQAAALHPVRVPALVMLCASPRFVRGSDWTHGMSPEIFRDFASGLRSDYRGTLDRFIALEAFGSDDARGEVRALRSEVFARGEPAAHVLADGLGLLETSDLRAQLPGLAVPSLWLSGRRDRLVDPRAMQAAAALAAGAVTHTVAHAGHAPFLTHADAVAARLLEFLAAP
;
A
#
# COMPACT_ATOMS: atom_id res chain seq x y z
N MET A 1 17.04 -14.69 -5.64
CA MET A 1 15.83 -13.89 -5.85
C MET A 1 15.67 -13.70 -7.34
N ASN A 2 14.50 -13.98 -7.87
CA ASN A 2 14.21 -13.75 -9.29
C ASN A 2 13.59 -12.37 -9.44
N THR A 3 13.90 -11.69 -10.54
CA THR A 3 13.29 -10.40 -10.89
C THR A 3 12.51 -10.60 -12.18
N LEU A 4 11.28 -10.12 -12.22
CA LEU A 4 10.50 -10.09 -13.45
C LEU A 4 10.98 -8.91 -14.31
N ALA A 5 11.21 -9.15 -15.59
CA ALA A 5 11.58 -8.09 -16.51
C ALA A 5 10.36 -7.23 -16.86
N ASP A 6 10.53 -5.92 -16.80
CA ASP A 6 9.52 -4.93 -17.17
C ASP A 6 10.09 -3.94 -18.21
N PRO A 7 9.37 -3.62 -19.29
CA PRO A 7 9.87 -2.75 -20.35
C PRO A 7 10.06 -1.29 -19.91
N HIS A 8 9.43 -0.87 -18.82
CA HIS A 8 9.51 0.48 -18.29
C HIS A 8 10.57 0.64 -17.20
N GLY A 9 11.23 -0.48 -16.80
CA GLY A 9 12.24 -0.48 -15.75
C GLY A 9 11.67 -0.57 -14.33
N LEU A 10 10.43 -1.05 -14.15
CA LEU A 10 9.91 -1.40 -12.84
C LEU A 10 10.66 -2.61 -12.27
N HIS A 11 11.10 -2.48 -11.04
CA HIS A 11 11.66 -3.60 -10.29
C HIS A 11 10.54 -4.39 -9.62
N ILE A 12 10.42 -5.66 -10.01
CA ILE A 12 9.44 -6.60 -9.47
C ILE A 12 10.21 -7.82 -8.97
N GLU A 13 10.38 -7.92 -7.66
CA GLU A 13 11.00 -9.06 -7.01
C GLU A 13 10.00 -10.21 -6.89
N VAL A 14 10.41 -11.42 -7.29
CA VAL A 14 9.58 -12.62 -7.16
C VAL A 14 10.16 -13.53 -6.10
N ALA A 15 9.37 -13.86 -5.08
CA ALA A 15 9.78 -14.70 -3.96
C ALA A 15 8.70 -15.73 -3.61
N GLY A 16 9.12 -16.93 -3.24
CA GLY A 16 8.21 -18.02 -2.83
C GLY A 16 7.62 -18.80 -4.00
N GLU A 17 6.71 -19.71 -3.66
CA GLU A 17 6.08 -20.66 -4.60
C GLU A 17 4.58 -20.76 -4.32
N GLY A 18 3.80 -21.19 -5.31
CA GLY A 18 2.36 -21.36 -5.20
C GLY A 18 1.55 -20.31 -5.96
N ALA A 19 0.30 -20.08 -5.54
CA ALA A 19 -0.58 -19.12 -6.19
C ALA A 19 -0.03 -17.68 -6.04
N PRO A 20 -0.09 -16.86 -7.11
CA PRO A 20 0.50 -15.53 -7.10
C PRO A 20 -0.24 -14.57 -6.14
N LEU A 21 0.52 -13.60 -5.61
CA LEU A 21 0.02 -12.46 -4.83
C LEU A 21 0.91 -11.25 -5.10
N VAL A 22 0.33 -10.14 -5.54
CA VAL A 22 1.05 -8.88 -5.78
C VAL A 22 0.99 -8.00 -4.53
N LEU A 23 2.12 -7.39 -4.17
CA LEU A 23 2.23 -6.46 -3.03
C LEU A 23 2.76 -5.09 -3.49
N LEU A 24 1.98 -4.05 -3.23
CA LEU A 24 2.27 -2.66 -3.55
C LEU A 24 2.48 -1.85 -2.26
N HIS A 25 3.65 -1.23 -2.14
CA HIS A 25 4.07 -0.52 -0.94
C HIS A 25 3.44 0.87 -0.79
N GLY A 26 3.59 1.46 0.40
CA GLY A 26 3.17 2.80 0.74
C GLY A 26 4.16 3.90 0.30
N TRP A 27 3.79 5.15 0.58
CA TRP A 27 4.60 6.32 0.26
C TRP A 27 6.00 6.24 0.88
N ALA A 28 7.02 6.66 0.13
CA ALA A 28 8.44 6.65 0.50
C ALA A 28 9.08 5.27 0.71
N MET A 29 8.34 4.18 0.58
CA MET A 29 8.83 2.82 0.81
C MET A 29 9.21 2.12 -0.51
N HIS A 30 9.48 0.84 -0.44
CA HIS A 30 9.71 -0.09 -1.57
C HIS A 30 9.25 -1.50 -1.17
N GLY A 31 9.25 -2.45 -2.11
CA GLY A 31 8.76 -3.82 -1.88
C GLY A 31 9.45 -4.57 -0.73
N GLY A 32 10.69 -4.20 -0.39
CA GLY A 32 11.42 -4.78 0.74
C GLY A 32 10.75 -4.60 2.10
N VAL A 33 9.90 -3.56 2.27
CA VAL A 33 9.16 -3.31 3.51
C VAL A 33 8.30 -4.51 3.94
N PHE A 34 7.91 -5.36 2.99
CA PHE A 34 7.12 -6.58 3.26
C PHE A 34 7.95 -7.78 3.71
N ALA A 35 9.23 -7.62 4.07
CA ALA A 35 10.12 -8.74 4.42
C ALA A 35 9.52 -9.67 5.47
N ALA A 36 8.96 -9.13 6.56
CA ALA A 36 8.32 -9.92 7.61
C ALA A 36 7.09 -10.69 7.12
N LEU A 37 6.29 -10.09 6.24
CA LEU A 37 5.13 -10.74 5.64
C LEU A 37 5.55 -11.80 4.61
N ARG A 38 6.61 -11.52 3.82
CA ARG A 38 7.20 -12.47 2.88
C ARG A 38 7.61 -13.77 3.58
N GLU A 39 8.31 -13.69 4.71
CA GLU A 39 8.72 -14.87 5.47
C GLU A 39 7.55 -15.81 5.83
N ARG A 40 6.37 -15.26 6.08
CA ARG A 40 5.16 -16.02 6.45
C ARG A 40 4.41 -16.59 5.25
N LEU A 41 4.49 -15.94 4.10
CA LEU A 41 3.65 -16.27 2.94
C LEU A 41 4.39 -17.06 1.87
N GLN A 42 5.72 -16.92 1.74
CA GLN A 42 6.50 -17.45 0.61
C GLN A 42 6.49 -18.97 0.45
N THR A 43 6.09 -19.72 1.46
CA THR A 43 5.92 -21.19 1.36
C THR A 43 4.57 -21.60 0.78
N GLN A 44 3.64 -20.66 0.58
CA GLN A 44 2.27 -20.89 0.12
C GLN A 44 1.87 -19.98 -1.03
N ARG A 45 2.62 -18.90 -1.27
CA ARG A 45 2.35 -17.89 -2.30
C ARG A 45 3.62 -17.50 -3.05
N ALA A 46 3.49 -17.37 -4.36
CA ALA A 46 4.46 -16.67 -5.18
C ALA A 46 4.21 -15.16 -5.05
N LEU A 47 5.07 -14.45 -4.34
CA LEU A 47 4.92 -13.04 -4.01
C LEU A 47 5.60 -12.18 -5.07
N TYR A 48 4.88 -11.23 -5.63
CA TYR A 48 5.39 -10.22 -6.55
C TYR A 48 5.47 -8.89 -5.79
N LEU A 49 6.68 -8.56 -5.33
CA LEU A 49 6.94 -7.35 -4.55
C LEU A 49 7.39 -6.25 -5.52
N VAL A 50 6.54 -5.27 -5.72
CA VAL A 50 6.76 -4.19 -6.69
C VAL A 50 7.39 -3.00 -5.99
N ASP A 51 8.48 -2.46 -6.56
CA ASP A 51 8.93 -1.11 -6.26
C ASP A 51 8.20 -0.15 -7.22
N LEU A 52 7.35 0.73 -6.70
CA LEU A 52 6.62 1.73 -7.50
C LEU A 52 7.58 2.70 -8.19
N PRO A 53 7.19 3.36 -9.30
CA PRO A 53 8.06 4.30 -10.02
C PRO A 53 8.75 5.30 -9.09
N GLY A 54 10.05 5.50 -9.31
CA GLY A 54 10.89 6.42 -8.53
C GLY A 54 11.25 5.97 -7.12
N HIS A 55 10.81 4.77 -6.69
CA HIS A 55 11.13 4.18 -5.39
C HIS A 55 12.05 2.98 -5.52
N GLY A 56 12.89 2.75 -4.50
CA GLY A 56 13.76 1.60 -4.41
C GLY A 56 14.57 1.35 -5.68
N LEU A 57 14.51 0.14 -6.21
CA LEU A 57 15.21 -0.26 -7.44
C LEU A 57 14.46 0.13 -8.73
N SER A 58 13.25 0.71 -8.64
CA SER A 58 12.53 1.38 -9.74
C SER A 58 12.84 2.86 -9.85
N ARG A 59 13.97 3.31 -9.27
CA ARG A 59 14.34 4.74 -9.20
C ARG A 59 14.43 5.39 -10.58
N ASP A 60 14.95 4.67 -11.56
CA ASP A 60 15.16 5.14 -12.93
C ASP A 60 14.05 4.65 -13.89
N CYS A 61 12.92 4.18 -13.34
CA CYS A 61 11.74 3.79 -14.12
C CYS A 61 11.23 4.97 -14.96
N SER A 62 10.88 4.69 -16.22
CA SER A 62 10.41 5.71 -17.15
C SER A 62 8.95 6.13 -16.94
N LEU A 63 8.18 5.39 -16.13
CA LEU A 63 6.79 5.70 -15.84
C LEU A 63 6.68 6.83 -14.82
N PRO A 64 5.72 7.76 -15.00
CA PRO A 64 5.34 8.69 -13.95
C PRO A 64 4.67 7.93 -12.79
N LEU A 65 4.80 8.44 -11.57
CA LEU A 65 4.02 7.94 -10.44
C LEU A 65 2.58 8.46 -10.55
N ALA A 66 1.80 7.83 -11.41
CA ALA A 66 0.38 8.13 -11.66
C ALA A 66 -0.41 6.82 -11.69
N ILE A 67 -1.69 6.85 -11.26
CA ILE A 67 -2.44 5.61 -11.01
C ILE A 67 -2.60 4.81 -12.30
N ASP A 68 -3.22 5.37 -13.34
CA ASP A 68 -3.55 4.63 -14.55
C ASP A 68 -2.30 4.10 -15.29
N PRO A 69 -1.25 4.89 -15.59
CA PRO A 69 -0.07 4.36 -16.27
C PRO A 69 0.64 3.24 -15.51
N VAL A 70 0.68 3.31 -14.17
CA VAL A 70 1.31 2.27 -13.35
C VAL A 70 0.44 1.01 -13.31
N VAL A 71 -0.87 1.15 -13.19
CA VAL A 71 -1.81 0.02 -13.22
C VAL A 71 -1.73 -0.70 -14.55
N ASP A 72 -1.80 0.02 -15.68
CA ASP A 72 -1.73 -0.57 -17.02
C ASP A 72 -0.42 -1.36 -17.21
N ALA A 73 0.72 -0.76 -16.88
CA ALA A 73 2.02 -1.42 -16.99
C ALA A 73 2.12 -2.69 -16.12
N LEU A 74 1.64 -2.63 -14.88
CA LEU A 74 1.66 -3.79 -13.98
C LEU A 74 0.69 -4.89 -14.42
N VAL A 75 -0.49 -4.55 -14.92
CA VAL A 75 -1.46 -5.52 -15.44
C VAL A 75 -0.90 -6.25 -16.68
N ASP A 76 -0.11 -5.58 -17.50
CA ASP A 76 0.49 -6.18 -18.69
C ASP A 76 1.56 -7.23 -18.33
N VAL A 77 2.41 -6.96 -17.33
CA VAL A 77 3.57 -7.81 -17.02
C VAL A 77 3.32 -8.83 -15.93
N LEU A 78 2.40 -8.57 -14.97
CA LEU A 78 2.12 -9.48 -13.86
C LEU A 78 1.16 -10.61 -14.28
N PRO A 79 1.26 -11.81 -13.70
CA PRO A 79 0.24 -12.83 -13.87
C PRO A 79 -1.10 -12.38 -13.26
N PRO A 80 -2.25 -12.96 -13.69
CA PRO A 80 -3.50 -12.80 -12.95
C PRO A 80 -3.32 -13.20 -11.49
N ALA A 81 -3.59 -12.28 -10.57
CA ALA A 81 -3.32 -12.45 -9.15
C ALA A 81 -4.18 -11.54 -8.28
N PRO A 82 -4.49 -11.90 -7.03
CA PRO A 82 -4.91 -10.94 -6.01
C PRO A 82 -3.86 -9.85 -5.81
N TRP A 83 -4.30 -8.59 -5.61
CA TRP A 83 -3.41 -7.48 -5.29
C TRP A 83 -3.63 -6.97 -3.88
N LEU A 84 -2.54 -6.83 -3.14
CA LEU A 84 -2.50 -6.16 -1.85
C LEU A 84 -1.84 -4.81 -2.02
N GLY A 85 -2.56 -3.74 -1.67
CA GLY A 85 -2.01 -2.40 -1.61
C GLY A 85 -1.98 -1.88 -0.18
N TRP A 86 -0.79 -1.53 0.30
CA TRP A 86 -0.61 -0.86 1.58
C TRP A 86 -0.57 0.65 1.40
N SER A 87 -1.38 1.37 2.17
CA SER A 87 -1.38 2.84 2.17
C SER A 87 -1.54 3.41 0.74
N LEU A 88 -0.59 4.18 0.23
CA LEU A 88 -0.56 4.68 -1.16
C LEU A 88 -0.76 3.55 -2.18
N GLY A 89 -0.13 2.38 -1.97
CA GLY A 89 -0.27 1.21 -2.84
C GLY A 89 -1.72 0.74 -2.99
N GLY A 90 -2.58 1.05 -2.02
CA GLY A 90 -3.99 0.74 -2.07
C GLY A 90 -4.75 1.48 -3.18
N LEU A 91 -4.32 2.68 -3.58
CA LEU A 91 -4.93 3.39 -4.71
C LEU A 91 -4.72 2.63 -6.02
N PHE A 92 -3.51 2.15 -6.25
CA PHE A 92 -3.18 1.35 -7.44
C PHE A 92 -3.90 0.00 -7.43
N ALA A 93 -3.91 -0.69 -6.28
CA ALA A 93 -4.58 -1.97 -6.15
C ALA A 93 -6.11 -1.87 -6.37
N LEU A 94 -6.75 -0.84 -5.81
CA LEU A 94 -8.17 -0.58 -6.00
C LEU A 94 -8.50 -0.25 -7.45
N GLN A 95 -7.73 0.64 -8.09
CA GLN A 95 -7.91 0.98 -9.50
C GLN A 95 -7.78 -0.25 -10.38
N ALA A 96 -6.74 -1.06 -10.17
CA ALA A 96 -6.52 -2.29 -10.92
C ALA A 96 -7.68 -3.29 -10.75
N ALA A 97 -8.16 -3.51 -9.53
CA ALA A 97 -9.27 -4.40 -9.26
C ALA A 97 -10.59 -3.92 -9.87
N ALA A 98 -10.82 -2.61 -9.92
CA ALA A 98 -12.01 -2.02 -10.51
C ALA A 98 -12.02 -2.09 -12.04
N LEU A 99 -10.87 -1.85 -12.69
CA LEU A 99 -10.77 -1.80 -14.16
C LEU A 99 -10.45 -3.17 -14.78
N HIS A 100 -9.73 -4.03 -14.07
CA HIS A 100 -9.22 -5.29 -14.59
C HIS A 100 -9.58 -6.50 -13.68
N PRO A 101 -10.87 -6.76 -13.39
CA PRO A 101 -11.29 -7.79 -12.43
C PRO A 101 -10.85 -9.21 -12.81
N VAL A 102 -10.63 -9.49 -14.09
CA VAL A 102 -10.10 -10.81 -14.56
C VAL A 102 -8.61 -10.94 -14.22
N ARG A 103 -7.86 -9.83 -14.24
CA ARG A 103 -6.41 -9.80 -13.93
C ARG A 103 -6.16 -9.70 -12.44
N VAL A 104 -7.07 -9.03 -11.72
CA VAL A 104 -7.02 -8.81 -10.27
C VAL A 104 -8.27 -9.41 -9.62
N PRO A 105 -8.33 -10.75 -9.45
CA PRO A 105 -9.53 -11.45 -9.02
C PRO A 105 -9.91 -11.25 -7.55
N ALA A 106 -9.03 -10.63 -6.74
CA ALA A 106 -9.33 -10.24 -5.37
C ALA A 106 -8.48 -9.02 -4.96
N LEU A 107 -9.03 -8.17 -4.11
CA LEU A 107 -8.39 -6.95 -3.61
C LEU A 107 -8.12 -7.05 -2.11
N VAL A 108 -6.93 -6.62 -1.67
CA VAL A 108 -6.64 -6.40 -0.26
C VAL A 108 -6.21 -4.95 -0.04
N MET A 109 -7.02 -4.21 0.71
CA MET A 109 -6.72 -2.85 1.17
C MET A 109 -6.11 -2.96 2.58
N LEU A 110 -4.79 -2.76 2.66
CA LEU A 110 -4.06 -2.84 3.92
C LEU A 110 -3.76 -1.42 4.42
N CYS A 111 -4.42 -0.97 5.48
CA CYS A 111 -4.28 0.39 6.01
C CYS A 111 -4.33 1.44 4.88
N ALA A 112 -5.33 1.32 3.98
CA ALA A 112 -5.48 2.14 2.79
C ALA A 112 -6.91 2.64 2.63
N SER A 113 -7.08 3.74 1.91
CA SER A 113 -8.38 4.38 1.72
C SER A 113 -8.57 4.78 0.25
N PRO A 114 -9.80 4.70 -0.30
CA PRO A 114 -10.09 5.22 -1.63
C PRO A 114 -9.98 6.75 -1.70
N ARG A 115 -10.04 7.42 -0.56
CA ARG A 115 -9.82 8.86 -0.40
C ARG A 115 -9.16 9.11 0.96
N PHE A 116 -7.98 9.71 0.94
CA PHE A 116 -7.20 9.98 2.15
C PHE A 116 -7.59 11.29 2.83
N VAL A 117 -8.02 12.29 2.08
CA VAL A 117 -8.34 13.63 2.60
C VAL A 117 -9.81 13.73 2.99
N ARG A 118 -10.04 14.27 4.20
CA ARG A 118 -11.40 14.55 4.69
C ARG A 118 -12.11 15.63 3.87
N GLY A 119 -13.43 15.52 3.79
CA GLY A 119 -14.34 16.49 3.20
C GLY A 119 -15.69 16.43 3.92
N SER A 120 -16.64 17.26 3.50
CA SER A 120 -18.00 17.27 4.08
C SER A 120 -18.73 15.93 3.91
N ASP A 121 -18.40 15.20 2.85
CA ASP A 121 -18.93 13.90 2.46
C ASP A 121 -17.99 12.71 2.80
N TRP A 122 -16.85 12.98 3.46
CA TRP A 122 -15.84 12.00 3.89
C TRP A 122 -15.13 12.44 5.17
N THR A 123 -15.77 12.22 6.32
CA THR A 123 -15.37 12.84 7.59
C THR A 123 -14.17 12.16 8.27
N HIS A 124 -13.84 10.92 7.92
CA HIS A 124 -12.79 10.13 8.55
C HIS A 124 -11.42 10.23 7.85
N GLY A 125 -11.30 11.04 6.81
CA GLY A 125 -10.01 11.30 6.16
C GLY A 125 -9.09 12.20 7.01
N MET A 126 -7.82 12.26 6.62
CA MET A 126 -6.83 13.18 7.19
C MET A 126 -7.15 14.64 6.83
N SER A 127 -6.66 15.53 7.66
CA SER A 127 -6.72 16.97 7.37
C SER A 127 -5.84 17.34 6.16
N PRO A 128 -6.35 18.16 5.20
CA PRO A 128 -5.55 18.63 4.07
C PRO A 128 -4.27 19.37 4.49
N GLU A 129 -4.27 19.99 5.66
CA GLU A 129 -3.12 20.73 6.20
C GLU A 129 -1.91 19.81 6.37
N ILE A 130 -2.11 18.57 6.80
CA ILE A 130 -1.03 17.59 7.00
C ILE A 130 -0.30 17.33 5.68
N PHE A 131 -1.02 17.15 4.56
CA PHE A 131 -0.41 16.94 3.24
C PHE A 131 0.38 18.16 2.79
N ARG A 132 -0.14 19.38 3.02
CA ARG A 132 0.56 20.63 2.69
C ARG A 132 1.83 20.81 3.53
N ASP A 133 1.79 20.45 4.80
CA ASP A 133 2.96 20.52 5.70
C ASP A 133 4.06 19.53 5.25
N PHE A 134 3.69 18.30 4.87
CA PHE A 134 4.63 17.34 4.30
C PHE A 134 5.20 17.82 2.96
N ALA A 135 4.37 18.33 2.05
CA ALA A 135 4.81 18.85 0.76
C ALA A 135 5.75 20.06 0.92
N SER A 136 5.50 20.95 1.90
CA SER A 136 6.40 22.04 2.23
C SER A 136 7.71 21.54 2.84
N GLY A 137 7.60 20.58 3.75
CA GLY A 137 8.76 19.97 4.42
C GLY A 137 9.71 19.27 3.46
N LEU A 138 9.19 18.57 2.44
CA LEU A 138 10.05 17.92 1.42
C LEU A 138 10.97 18.90 0.70
N ARG A 139 10.55 20.15 0.53
CA ARG A 139 11.34 21.21 -0.12
C ARG A 139 12.38 21.84 0.81
N SER A 140 12.08 21.96 2.11
CA SER A 140 12.90 22.68 3.08
C SER A 140 13.78 21.78 3.94
N ASP A 141 13.29 20.60 4.30
CA ASP A 141 13.94 19.61 5.16
C ASP A 141 13.48 18.20 4.80
N TYR A 142 14.03 17.67 3.70
CA TYR A 142 13.66 16.37 3.13
C TYR A 142 13.75 15.24 4.15
N ARG A 143 14.93 15.06 4.80
CA ARG A 143 15.17 13.96 5.74
C ARG A 143 14.34 14.07 7.00
N GLY A 144 14.25 15.27 7.57
CA GLY A 144 13.40 15.50 8.74
C GLY A 144 11.92 15.29 8.43
N THR A 145 11.50 15.52 7.19
CA THR A 145 10.13 15.24 6.75
C THR A 145 9.85 13.75 6.66
N LEU A 146 10.77 12.96 6.10
CA LEU A 146 10.68 11.50 6.13
C LEU A 146 10.66 10.94 7.55
N ASP A 147 11.52 11.43 8.43
CA ASP A 147 11.55 11.02 9.84
C ASP A 147 10.22 11.32 10.56
N ARG A 148 9.61 12.49 10.30
CA ARG A 148 8.28 12.83 10.84
C ARG A 148 7.19 11.92 10.29
N PHE A 149 7.25 11.57 9.01
CA PHE A 149 6.28 10.67 8.40
C PHE A 149 6.38 9.26 9.00
N ILE A 150 7.59 8.70 9.10
CA ILE A 150 7.85 7.40 9.74
C ILE A 150 7.37 7.38 11.19
N ALA A 151 7.60 8.46 11.92
CA ALA A 151 7.10 8.56 13.30
C ALA A 151 5.57 8.57 13.37
N LEU A 152 4.91 9.16 12.38
CA LEU A 152 3.45 9.18 12.27
C LEU A 152 2.88 7.80 11.89
N GLU A 153 3.54 7.05 11.00
CA GLU A 153 3.16 5.67 10.66
C GLU A 153 3.19 4.74 11.88
N ALA A 154 4.25 4.82 12.68
CA ALA A 154 4.42 3.99 13.87
C ALA A 154 3.59 4.47 15.08
N PHE A 155 2.98 5.65 14.99
CA PHE A 155 2.27 6.24 16.13
C PHE A 155 1.10 5.37 16.57
N GLY A 156 1.05 5.06 17.86
CA GLY A 156 -0.01 4.25 18.47
C GLY A 156 0.24 2.74 18.43
N SER A 157 1.25 2.25 17.71
CA SER A 157 1.70 0.86 17.78
C SER A 157 2.25 0.51 19.16
N ASP A 158 2.07 -0.74 19.59
CA ASP A 158 2.63 -1.23 20.87
C ASP A 158 4.16 -1.27 20.86
N ASP A 159 4.79 -1.46 19.70
CA ASP A 159 6.24 -1.32 19.49
C ASP A 159 6.59 -0.18 18.52
N ALA A 160 6.10 1.02 18.80
CA ALA A 160 6.35 2.19 17.96
C ALA A 160 7.87 2.45 17.72
N ARG A 161 8.72 2.15 18.70
CA ARG A 161 10.17 2.35 18.57
C ARG A 161 10.82 1.32 17.63
N GLY A 162 10.40 0.06 17.70
CA GLY A 162 10.83 -0.99 16.80
C GLY A 162 10.36 -0.71 15.37
N GLU A 163 9.11 -0.32 15.22
CA GLU A 163 8.51 0.02 13.92
C GLU A 163 9.20 1.21 13.26
N VAL A 164 9.48 2.30 14.01
CA VAL A 164 10.25 3.46 13.50
C VAL A 164 11.63 3.01 13.01
N ARG A 165 12.34 2.15 13.78
CA ARG A 165 13.66 1.66 13.36
C ARG A 165 13.58 0.82 12.08
N ALA A 166 12.59 -0.07 11.99
CA ALA A 166 12.37 -0.92 10.83
C ALA A 166 12.04 -0.07 9.58
N LEU A 167 11.05 0.80 9.66
CA LEU A 167 10.65 1.68 8.55
C LEU A 167 11.79 2.59 8.11
N ARG A 168 12.52 3.19 9.05
CA ARG A 168 13.67 4.05 8.74
C ARG A 168 14.80 3.29 8.04
N SER A 169 15.06 2.05 8.47
CA SER A 169 16.04 1.19 7.78
C SER A 169 15.59 0.88 6.35
N GLU A 170 14.32 0.57 6.17
CA GLU A 170 13.77 0.23 4.84
C GLU A 170 13.77 1.42 3.89
N VAL A 171 13.34 2.62 4.30
CA VAL A 171 13.32 3.81 3.41
C VAL A 171 14.63 4.01 2.66
N PHE A 172 15.77 3.69 3.30
CA PHE A 172 17.10 3.91 2.73
C PHE A 172 17.77 2.62 2.22
N ALA A 173 17.18 1.44 2.43
CA ALA A 173 17.81 0.15 2.12
C ALA A 173 18.08 -0.05 0.62
N ARG A 174 17.24 0.53 -0.26
CA ARG A 174 17.38 0.49 -1.73
C ARG A 174 17.70 1.86 -2.33
N GLY A 175 18.25 2.78 -1.55
CA GLY A 175 18.53 4.17 -1.94
C GLY A 175 17.40 5.13 -1.55
N GLU A 176 17.71 6.42 -1.51
CA GLU A 176 16.71 7.45 -1.17
C GLU A 176 15.66 7.58 -2.30
N PRO A 177 14.36 7.63 -1.98
CA PRO A 177 13.33 7.96 -2.97
C PRO A 177 13.60 9.33 -3.61
N ALA A 178 13.29 9.50 -4.88
CA ALA A 178 13.46 10.77 -5.55
C ALA A 178 12.49 11.83 -4.99
N ALA A 179 12.99 13.02 -4.66
CA ALA A 179 12.18 14.07 -4.00
C ALA A 179 10.92 14.46 -4.81
N HIS A 180 11.03 14.50 -6.16
CA HIS A 180 9.88 14.81 -7.01
C HIS A 180 8.81 13.71 -6.94
N VAL A 181 9.21 12.44 -6.89
CA VAL A 181 8.28 11.30 -6.79
C VAL A 181 7.57 11.28 -5.44
N LEU A 182 8.25 11.70 -4.37
CA LEU A 182 7.59 11.86 -3.07
C LEU A 182 6.54 12.99 -3.11
N ALA A 183 6.81 14.08 -3.84
CA ALA A 183 5.82 15.14 -4.04
C ALA A 183 4.63 14.65 -4.88
N ASP A 184 4.87 13.88 -5.93
CA ASP A 184 3.83 13.26 -6.76
C ASP A 184 2.96 12.31 -5.94
N GLY A 185 3.58 11.44 -5.13
CA GLY A 185 2.87 10.53 -4.23
C GLY A 185 2.01 11.24 -3.19
N LEU A 186 2.48 12.36 -2.60
CA LEU A 186 1.66 13.21 -1.73
C LEU A 186 0.49 13.81 -2.51
N GLY A 187 0.73 14.24 -3.76
CA GLY A 187 -0.34 14.73 -4.65
C GLY A 187 -1.41 13.67 -4.88
N LEU A 188 -1.02 12.42 -5.14
CA LEU A 188 -1.96 11.31 -5.27
C LEU A 188 -2.79 11.10 -4.00
N LEU A 189 -2.15 11.10 -2.82
CA LEU A 189 -2.85 10.96 -1.54
C LEU A 189 -3.81 12.13 -1.27
N GLU A 190 -3.44 13.35 -1.67
CA GLU A 190 -4.25 14.55 -1.45
C GLU A 190 -5.46 14.62 -2.40
N THR A 191 -5.30 14.22 -3.65
CA THR A 191 -6.28 14.50 -4.70
C THR A 191 -7.13 13.32 -5.12
N SER A 192 -6.69 12.08 -4.85
CA SER A 192 -7.42 10.89 -5.32
C SER A 192 -8.73 10.68 -4.56
N ASP A 193 -9.77 10.36 -5.32
CA ASP A 193 -11.06 9.90 -4.80
C ASP A 193 -11.62 8.77 -5.68
N LEU A 194 -11.36 7.55 -5.25
CA LEU A 194 -11.79 6.33 -5.95
C LEU A 194 -13.07 5.73 -5.38
N ARG A 195 -13.80 6.46 -4.52
CA ARG A 195 -15.04 5.96 -3.88
C ARG A 195 -16.12 5.60 -4.90
N ALA A 196 -16.16 6.29 -6.02
CA ALA A 196 -17.14 6.03 -7.08
C ALA A 196 -17.00 4.63 -7.72
N GLN A 197 -15.85 3.99 -7.57
CA GLN A 197 -15.58 2.64 -8.11
C GLN A 197 -16.12 1.52 -7.19
N LEU A 198 -16.29 1.78 -5.89
CA LEU A 198 -16.62 0.77 -4.89
C LEU A 198 -17.97 0.08 -5.13
N PRO A 199 -19.06 0.79 -5.50
CA PRO A 199 -20.35 0.14 -5.76
C PRO A 199 -20.32 -0.84 -6.95
N GLY A 200 -19.39 -0.62 -7.90
CA GLY A 200 -19.21 -1.47 -9.08
C GLY A 200 -18.08 -2.49 -8.95
N LEU A 201 -17.42 -2.58 -7.79
CA LEU A 201 -16.30 -3.51 -7.58
C LEU A 201 -16.79 -4.96 -7.68
N ALA A 202 -16.37 -5.67 -8.74
CA ALA A 202 -16.86 -6.99 -9.08
C ALA A 202 -16.09 -8.13 -8.37
N VAL A 203 -15.02 -7.81 -7.66
CA VAL A 203 -14.15 -8.80 -7.00
C VAL A 203 -14.30 -8.75 -5.47
N PRO A 204 -14.10 -9.89 -4.78
CA PRO A 204 -14.07 -9.89 -3.32
C PRO A 204 -12.96 -8.99 -2.80
N SER A 205 -13.19 -8.30 -1.68
CA SER A 205 -12.22 -7.40 -1.09
C SER A 205 -12.07 -7.57 0.41
N LEU A 206 -10.81 -7.58 0.89
CA LEU A 206 -10.45 -7.56 2.30
C LEU A 206 -9.92 -6.16 2.68
N TRP A 207 -10.52 -5.56 3.70
CA TRP A 207 -10.13 -4.27 4.26
C TRP A 207 -9.51 -4.50 5.65
N LEU A 208 -8.18 -4.50 5.69
CA LEU A 208 -7.39 -4.84 6.87
C LEU A 208 -6.78 -3.57 7.46
N SER A 209 -7.21 -3.18 8.65
CA SER A 209 -6.78 -1.96 9.35
C SER A 209 -6.04 -2.26 10.65
N GLY A 210 -5.15 -1.36 11.07
CA GLY A 210 -4.66 -1.29 12.44
C GLY A 210 -5.60 -0.46 13.30
N ARG A 211 -5.97 -0.94 14.50
CA ARG A 211 -6.92 -0.22 15.37
C ARG A 211 -6.43 1.18 15.77
N ARG A 212 -5.12 1.36 15.83
CA ARG A 212 -4.48 2.60 16.29
C ARG A 212 -3.85 3.39 15.14
N ASP A 213 -4.19 3.05 13.90
CA ASP A 213 -3.74 3.78 12.72
C ASP A 213 -4.20 5.25 12.78
N ARG A 214 -3.24 6.18 12.61
CA ARG A 214 -3.47 7.61 12.64
C ARG A 214 -3.38 8.28 11.28
N LEU A 215 -2.91 7.53 10.27
CA LEU A 215 -2.87 7.97 8.89
C LEU A 215 -4.15 7.57 8.15
N VAL A 216 -4.62 6.35 8.36
CA VAL A 216 -5.87 5.86 7.80
C VAL A 216 -6.79 5.40 8.93
N ASP A 217 -7.75 6.24 9.27
CA ASP A 217 -8.73 5.91 10.31
C ASP A 217 -9.46 4.61 9.96
N PRO A 218 -9.48 3.60 10.85
CA PRO A 218 -10.22 2.36 10.63
C PRO A 218 -11.69 2.58 10.25
N ARG A 219 -12.30 3.68 10.72
CA ARG A 219 -13.67 4.06 10.36
C ARG A 219 -13.80 4.47 8.90
N ALA A 220 -12.76 5.09 8.31
CA ALA A 220 -12.73 5.37 6.87
C ALA A 220 -12.71 4.08 6.07
N MET A 221 -11.92 3.10 6.48
CA MET A 221 -11.86 1.80 5.83
C MET A 221 -13.19 1.05 5.94
N GLN A 222 -13.84 1.07 7.11
CA GLN A 222 -15.17 0.49 7.31
C GLN A 222 -16.23 1.17 6.44
N ALA A 223 -16.21 2.51 6.36
CA ALA A 223 -17.12 3.27 5.51
C ALA A 223 -16.89 2.97 4.01
N ALA A 224 -15.66 2.82 3.58
CA ALA A 224 -15.33 2.42 2.21
C ALA A 224 -15.78 0.98 1.92
N ALA A 225 -15.49 0.04 2.80
CA ALA A 225 -15.91 -1.36 2.67
C ALA A 225 -17.45 -1.49 2.56
N ALA A 226 -18.18 -0.67 3.30
CA ALA A 226 -19.64 -0.67 3.23
C ALA A 226 -20.23 -0.25 1.87
N LEU A 227 -19.41 0.40 1.01
CA LEU A 227 -19.80 0.75 -0.37
C LEU A 227 -19.52 -0.37 -1.37
N ALA A 228 -18.69 -1.35 -1.02
CA ALA A 228 -18.27 -2.44 -1.92
C ALA A 228 -19.01 -3.74 -1.58
N ALA A 229 -19.68 -4.33 -2.56
CA ALA A 229 -20.36 -5.61 -2.37
C ALA A 229 -19.34 -6.72 -2.03
N GLY A 230 -19.67 -7.57 -1.05
CA GLY A 230 -18.80 -8.69 -0.66
C GLY A 230 -17.50 -8.28 0.05
N ALA A 231 -17.39 -7.04 0.51
CA ALA A 231 -16.24 -6.58 1.26
C ALA A 231 -16.23 -7.19 2.68
N VAL A 232 -15.05 -7.64 3.10
CA VAL A 232 -14.79 -8.16 4.45
C VAL A 232 -13.86 -7.20 5.17
N THR A 233 -14.17 -6.82 6.40
CA THR A 233 -13.32 -5.95 7.23
C THR A 233 -12.63 -6.75 8.32
N HIS A 234 -11.38 -6.42 8.62
CA HIS A 234 -10.66 -6.94 9.77
C HIS A 234 -9.80 -5.84 10.39
N THR A 235 -9.80 -5.77 11.72
CA THR A 235 -9.01 -4.78 12.46
C THR A 235 -8.02 -5.48 13.38
N VAL A 236 -6.73 -5.28 13.16
CA VAL A 236 -5.66 -5.80 14.01
C VAL A 236 -5.57 -4.95 15.27
N ALA A 237 -5.86 -5.55 16.41
CA ALA A 237 -5.74 -4.89 17.72
C ALA A 237 -4.28 -4.48 17.97
N HIS A 238 -4.09 -3.34 18.63
CA HIS A 238 -2.78 -2.83 19.04
C HIS A 238 -1.81 -2.44 17.90
N ALA A 239 -2.20 -2.58 16.64
CA ALA A 239 -1.39 -2.19 15.48
C ALA A 239 -1.64 -0.75 15.03
N GLY A 240 -0.57 -0.09 14.56
CA GLY A 240 -0.57 1.18 13.86
C GLY A 240 -0.83 1.02 12.36
N HIS A 241 -0.16 1.87 11.55
CA HIS A 241 -0.33 1.94 10.09
C HIS A 241 0.36 0.79 9.34
N ALA A 242 1.37 0.16 9.93
CA ALA A 242 2.11 -0.96 9.33
C ALA A 242 1.95 -2.28 10.14
N PRO A 243 0.72 -2.84 10.25
CA PRO A 243 0.47 -4.04 11.07
C PRO A 243 1.28 -5.25 10.63
N PHE A 244 1.71 -5.33 9.39
CA PHE A 244 2.54 -6.41 8.87
C PHE A 244 3.99 -6.40 9.39
N LEU A 245 4.45 -5.31 10.02
CA LEU A 245 5.76 -5.25 10.68
C LEU A 245 5.68 -5.80 12.12
N THR A 246 4.64 -5.41 12.86
CA THR A 246 4.51 -5.74 14.29
C THR A 246 3.62 -6.94 14.56
N HIS A 247 2.71 -7.26 13.66
CA HIS A 247 1.70 -8.32 13.77
C HIS A 247 1.67 -9.20 12.51
N ALA A 248 2.84 -9.49 11.94
CA ALA A 248 2.96 -10.20 10.65
C ALA A 248 2.21 -11.54 10.63
N ASP A 249 2.22 -12.29 11.73
CA ASP A 249 1.53 -13.59 11.81
C ASP A 249 0.00 -13.43 11.72
N ALA A 250 -0.56 -12.45 12.41
CA ALA A 250 -2.00 -12.17 12.35
C ALA A 250 -2.44 -11.68 10.97
N VAL A 251 -1.65 -10.80 10.35
CA VAL A 251 -1.88 -10.30 9.00
C VAL A 251 -1.79 -11.45 7.98
N ALA A 252 -0.75 -12.28 8.05
CA ALA A 252 -0.56 -13.41 7.13
C ALA A 252 -1.69 -14.44 7.27
N ALA A 253 -2.07 -14.81 8.49
CA ALA A 253 -3.18 -15.74 8.73
C ALA A 253 -4.50 -15.22 8.11
N ARG A 254 -4.81 -13.94 8.32
CA ARG A 254 -6.04 -13.34 7.75
C ARG A 254 -6.01 -13.23 6.23
N LEU A 255 -4.84 -12.94 5.64
CA LEU A 255 -4.66 -12.95 4.19
C LEU A 255 -4.88 -14.35 3.61
N LEU A 256 -4.25 -15.37 4.19
CA LEU A 256 -4.38 -16.75 3.71
C LEU A 256 -5.82 -17.26 3.82
N GLU A 257 -6.51 -16.95 4.92
CA GLU A 257 -7.93 -17.29 5.09
C GLU A 257 -8.80 -16.63 4.01
N PHE A 258 -8.63 -15.34 3.76
CA PHE A 258 -9.38 -14.61 2.72
C PHE A 258 -9.09 -15.15 1.31
N LEU A 259 -7.81 -15.41 1.00
CA LEU A 259 -7.38 -15.88 -0.31
C LEU A 259 -7.64 -17.39 -0.56
N ALA A 260 -8.05 -18.14 0.45
CA ALA A 260 -8.46 -19.54 0.33
C ALA A 260 -9.98 -19.67 0.11
N ALA A 261 -10.76 -18.60 0.33
CA ALA A 261 -12.20 -18.61 0.09
C ALA A 261 -12.48 -18.78 -1.40
N PRO A 262 -13.49 -19.61 -1.75
CA PRO A 262 -13.82 -19.93 -3.15
C PRO A 262 -14.38 -18.71 -3.91
#